data_4fc5803830f08024d055428a6db93b0c
#
_entry.id   4fc5803830f08024d055428a6db93b0c
#
_cell.length_a   1.000
_cell.length_b   1.000
_cell.length_c   1.000
_cell.angle_alpha   90.00
_cell.angle_beta   90.00
_cell.angle_gamma   90.00
#
_symmetry.space_group_name_H-M   'P 1'
#
loop_
_entity.id
_entity.type
_entity.pdbx_description
1 polymer ?
#
loop_
_entity_poly.entity_id
_entity_poly.type
_entity_poly.pdbx_seq_one_letter_code
_entity_poly.pdbx_strand_id
1 'polypeptide(L)'
;MCGIIGIVDDVSVNQSLFDGLTVLQHRGQDSAGIATCFNNNLYQKKGKGLVNDIFDINDMLELKGNSGIGHVRYPTAGSHGTDEAQPFYVNSPYGIALAHNGNLDNSEPLREELLINDRRHIHTQSDTEVLLNIFAHELLNVNSSSFKVSDLFKAINGVHKRCSGAYAVVALIAGYGLVAFRDIHGIRPLILGKKKSSTGYSYIVSSESVALDLLGYETVRDLEPGESIFIDMEGNVHKSLYSENLDLTPCIFEYVYFSRPDSIIDGINVQEARMRMGKQLANKILREWADNDIDVIIPIPDTSRTAALEMSIRLNKNYREGLIKNRYIGRTFIMQGQAVRKKSVRHKLNPLVSEFKDKNVLLVDDSIVRGTTSKEIVQMARDSGAKKVYFASASPPIRFPNIYGIDMPSKNDLIANGRNTQEVCEEIGADKLIYQDLDDLVYAVQAGNQEIKSFETSVFTGKYLTEVSDKYFQDLEKKRHST
;
A
#
# COMPACT_ATOMS: atom_id res chain seq x y z
N MET A 1 3.16 2.49 -2.25
CA MET A 1 2.06 2.39 -1.23
C MET A 1 2.62 2.86 0.08
N CYS A 2 1.87 3.66 0.80
CA CYS A 2 2.28 4.23 2.09
C CYS A 2 1.65 3.49 3.27
N GLY A 3 2.16 3.73 4.48
CA GLY A 3 1.53 3.32 5.74
C GLY A 3 1.21 4.54 6.56
N ILE A 4 0.00 4.58 7.12
CA ILE A 4 -0.46 5.65 8.01
C ILE A 4 -0.90 5.08 9.34
N ILE A 5 -0.77 5.89 10.38
CA ILE A 5 -1.21 5.59 11.74
C ILE A 5 -1.67 6.88 12.42
N GLY A 6 -2.72 6.80 13.24
CA GLY A 6 -3.17 7.87 14.11
C GLY A 6 -3.56 7.30 15.47
N ILE A 7 -3.21 7.99 16.56
CA ILE A 7 -3.47 7.53 17.94
C ILE A 7 -4.00 8.69 18.78
N VAL A 8 -5.01 8.40 19.61
CA VAL A 8 -5.43 9.23 20.75
C VAL A 8 -5.40 8.36 21.99
N ASP A 9 -4.64 8.79 23.00
CA ASP A 9 -4.43 8.06 24.24
C ASP A 9 -4.49 9.02 25.44
N ASP A 10 -4.47 8.51 26.68
CA ASP A 10 -4.31 9.27 27.92
C ASP A 10 -2.84 9.45 28.31
N VAL A 11 -1.91 8.77 27.62
CA VAL A 11 -0.46 8.87 27.79
C VAL A 11 0.21 9.40 26.51
N SER A 12 1.52 9.70 26.60
CA SER A 12 2.29 10.14 25.41
C SER A 12 2.30 9.07 24.33
N VAL A 13 2.01 9.48 23.07
CA VAL A 13 1.86 8.56 21.92
C VAL A 13 3.11 8.46 21.03
N ASN A 14 4.17 9.23 21.30
CA ASN A 14 5.36 9.27 20.47
C ASN A 14 5.98 7.89 20.24
N GLN A 15 6.22 7.11 21.34
CA GLN A 15 6.79 5.77 21.23
C GLN A 15 5.85 4.81 20.47
N SER A 16 4.55 4.86 20.76
CA SER A 16 3.57 4.04 20.06
C SER A 16 3.51 4.34 18.55
N LEU A 17 3.64 5.61 18.16
CA LEU A 17 3.72 6.01 16.75
C LEU A 17 5.00 5.49 16.10
N PHE A 18 6.15 5.60 16.77
CA PHE A 18 7.42 5.08 16.30
C PHE A 18 7.36 3.55 16.08
N ASP A 19 6.88 2.81 17.08
CA ASP A 19 6.77 1.34 17.00
C ASP A 19 5.77 0.91 15.93
N GLY A 20 4.61 1.59 15.84
CA GLY A 20 3.61 1.35 14.81
C GLY A 20 4.12 1.63 13.39
N LEU A 21 4.88 2.71 13.19
CA LEU A 21 5.51 3.00 11.89
C LEU A 21 6.61 1.99 11.56
N THR A 22 7.35 1.51 12.56
CA THR A 22 8.38 0.48 12.36
C THR A 22 7.77 -0.82 11.87
N VAL A 23 6.61 -1.24 12.40
CA VAL A 23 5.93 -2.44 11.91
C VAL A 23 5.30 -2.24 10.53
N LEU A 24 4.90 -1.00 10.19
CA LEU A 24 4.40 -0.61 8.87
C LEU A 24 5.50 -0.29 7.85
N GLN A 25 6.79 -0.40 8.21
CA GLN A 25 7.92 -0.03 7.35
C GLN A 25 7.97 -0.77 6.01
N HIS A 26 7.37 -1.97 5.93
CA HIS A 26 7.24 -2.71 4.68
C HIS A 26 6.42 -1.96 3.62
N ARG A 27 5.51 -1.06 4.02
CA ARG A 27 4.69 -0.23 3.14
C ARG A 27 5.45 0.97 2.56
N GLY A 28 6.47 1.46 3.27
CA GLY A 28 7.24 2.62 2.80
C GLY A 28 8.63 2.69 3.44
N GLN A 29 9.67 2.95 2.64
CA GLN A 29 11.07 3.00 3.07
C GLN A 29 11.83 4.23 2.55
N ASP A 30 11.13 5.19 1.92
CA ASP A 30 11.72 6.39 1.34
C ASP A 30 11.85 7.52 2.37
N SER A 31 10.78 7.75 3.10
CA SER A 31 10.74 8.76 4.16
C SER A 31 9.73 8.38 5.23
N ALA A 32 9.87 8.94 6.41
CA ALA A 32 8.90 8.81 7.48
C ALA A 32 8.70 10.15 8.19
N GLY A 33 7.57 10.28 8.91
CA GLY A 33 7.29 11.44 9.72
C GLY A 33 6.24 11.18 10.77
N ILE A 34 6.33 11.90 11.86
CA ILE A 34 5.40 11.91 12.99
C ILE A 34 5.00 13.35 13.26
N ALA A 35 3.71 13.56 13.54
CA ALA A 35 3.22 14.80 14.15
C ALA A 35 2.40 14.44 15.39
N THR A 36 2.62 15.17 16.49
CA THR A 36 1.90 15.02 17.75
C THR A 36 1.30 16.35 18.19
N CYS A 37 0.33 16.33 19.11
CA CYS A 37 -0.29 17.52 19.66
C CYS A 37 -0.22 17.53 21.19
N PHE A 38 0.25 18.63 21.76
CA PHE A 38 0.26 18.90 23.19
C PHE A 38 -0.10 20.36 23.49
N ASN A 39 -1.08 20.58 24.35
CA ASN A 39 -1.54 21.93 24.72
C ASN A 39 -1.80 22.83 23.48
N ASN A 40 -2.55 22.33 22.51
CA ASN A 40 -2.91 22.98 21.26
C ASN A 40 -1.71 23.28 20.32
N ASN A 41 -0.50 22.84 20.64
CA ASN A 41 0.67 22.98 19.79
C ASN A 41 0.96 21.67 19.06
N LEU A 42 1.26 21.76 17.78
CA LEU A 42 1.72 20.65 16.96
C LEU A 42 3.25 20.58 16.99
N TYR A 43 3.75 19.39 17.19
CA TYR A 43 5.17 19.03 17.11
C TYR A 43 5.34 18.07 15.95
N GLN A 44 6.30 18.31 15.09
CA GLN A 44 6.49 17.50 13.88
C GLN A 44 7.96 17.24 13.60
N LYS A 45 8.28 15.99 13.29
CA LYS A 45 9.56 15.57 12.74
C LYS A 45 9.32 14.68 11.55
N LYS A 46 10.06 14.90 10.45
CA LYS A 46 10.03 14.06 9.26
C LYS A 46 11.37 14.10 8.53
N GLY A 47 11.67 13.06 7.77
CA GLY A 47 12.94 12.97 7.05
C GLY A 47 12.96 11.83 6.03
N LYS A 48 14.05 11.74 5.27
CA LYS A 48 14.35 10.63 4.36
C LYS A 48 15.01 9.49 5.12
N GLY A 49 14.62 8.27 4.80
CA GLY A 49 15.17 7.05 5.37
C GLY A 49 14.12 6.19 6.05
N LEU A 50 14.58 5.19 6.76
CA LEU A 50 13.75 4.34 7.60
C LEU A 50 13.37 5.06 8.90
N VAL A 51 12.35 4.60 9.58
CA VAL A 51 11.91 5.15 10.87
C VAL A 51 13.09 5.26 11.85
N ASN A 52 13.87 4.20 11.97
CA ASN A 52 15.05 4.17 12.85
C ASN A 52 16.19 5.12 12.43
N ASP A 53 16.24 5.55 11.17
CA ASP A 53 17.27 6.46 10.68
C ASP A 53 16.93 7.94 10.92
N ILE A 54 15.63 8.24 11.06
CA ILE A 54 15.10 9.60 11.10
C ILE A 54 14.91 10.09 12.53
N PHE A 55 14.41 9.22 13.41
CA PHE A 55 14.06 9.62 14.78
C PHE A 55 15.12 9.19 15.77
N ASP A 56 15.79 10.16 16.37
CA ASP A 56 16.68 9.95 17.50
C ASP A 56 15.97 10.17 18.85
N ILE A 57 16.70 10.00 19.95
CA ILE A 57 16.16 10.17 21.31
C ILE A 57 15.67 11.61 21.55
N ASN A 58 16.36 12.61 21.01
CA ASN A 58 15.98 14.02 21.20
C ASN A 58 14.70 14.33 20.45
N ASP A 59 14.59 13.86 19.18
CA ASP A 59 13.39 13.99 18.39
C ASP A 59 12.18 13.37 19.10
N MET A 60 12.36 12.19 19.70
CA MET A 60 11.30 11.51 20.45
C MET A 60 10.89 12.27 21.72
N LEU A 61 11.81 12.97 22.38
CA LEU A 61 11.50 13.82 23.54
C LEU A 61 10.78 15.12 23.15
N GLU A 62 11.03 15.62 21.93
CA GLU A 62 10.36 16.81 21.39
C GLU A 62 8.93 16.51 20.90
N LEU A 63 8.65 15.31 20.42
CA LEU A 63 7.34 14.87 19.95
C LEU A 63 6.40 14.60 21.15
N LYS A 64 5.99 15.67 21.82
CA LYS A 64 5.12 15.64 23.01
C LYS A 64 3.67 15.50 22.62
N GLY A 65 2.89 14.82 23.47
CA GLY A 65 1.43 14.82 23.40
C GLY A 65 0.82 13.42 23.46
N ASN A 66 -0.46 13.42 23.69
CA ASN A 66 -1.29 12.23 23.85
C ASN A 66 -2.18 11.95 22.61
N SER A 67 -2.00 12.73 21.57
CA SER A 67 -2.57 12.47 20.24
C SER A 67 -1.52 12.72 19.17
N GLY A 68 -1.56 11.94 18.10
CA GLY A 68 -0.58 12.07 17.01
C GLY A 68 -0.89 11.22 15.82
N ILE A 69 -0.21 11.54 14.71
CA ILE A 69 -0.26 10.80 13.45
C ILE A 69 1.14 10.48 12.95
N GLY A 70 1.25 9.42 12.18
CA GLY A 70 2.51 9.01 11.56
C GLY A 70 2.33 8.48 10.16
N HIS A 71 3.42 8.54 9.38
CA HIS A 71 3.47 8.13 7.99
C HIS A 71 4.80 7.48 7.64
N VAL A 72 4.76 6.41 6.85
CA VAL A 72 5.91 5.86 6.10
C VAL A 72 5.60 5.91 4.62
N ARG A 73 6.50 6.54 3.85
CA ARG A 73 6.31 6.83 2.43
C ARG A 73 6.96 5.78 1.55
N TYR A 74 6.18 5.36 0.56
CA TYR A 74 6.71 4.74 -0.65
C TYR A 74 6.64 5.77 -1.77
N PRO A 75 7.74 6.09 -2.49
CA PRO A 75 7.69 7.10 -3.52
C PRO A 75 6.70 6.70 -4.61
N THR A 76 5.76 7.58 -4.91
CA THR A 76 4.96 7.55 -6.13
C THR A 76 5.65 8.39 -7.19
N ALA A 77 5.33 8.18 -8.47
CA ALA A 77 6.02 8.84 -9.57
C ALA A 77 6.22 10.35 -9.35
N GLY A 78 7.46 10.83 -9.35
CA GLY A 78 7.74 12.23 -9.62
C GLY A 78 8.77 12.93 -8.77
N SER A 79 8.93 12.74 -7.48
CA SER A 79 9.99 13.45 -6.77
C SER A 79 10.63 12.65 -5.63
N HIS A 80 11.93 12.84 -5.47
CA HIS A 80 12.73 12.24 -4.41
C HIS A 80 13.15 13.29 -3.35
N GLY A 81 12.39 14.41 -3.23
CA GLY A 81 12.65 15.48 -2.27
C GLY A 81 12.23 15.13 -0.83
N THR A 82 12.93 15.71 0.17
CA THR A 82 12.47 15.69 1.58
C THR A 82 11.15 16.43 1.75
N ASP A 83 10.84 17.32 0.83
CA ASP A 83 9.67 18.22 0.88
C ASP A 83 8.36 17.46 0.74
N GLU A 84 8.39 16.24 0.17
CA GLU A 84 7.22 15.37 0.05
C GLU A 84 7.02 14.39 1.20
N ALA A 85 7.91 14.40 2.21
CA ALA A 85 7.69 13.61 3.42
C ALA A 85 6.45 14.10 4.17
N GLN A 86 5.62 13.17 4.61
CA GLN A 86 4.40 13.45 5.37
C GLN A 86 4.66 13.21 6.88
N PRO A 87 3.82 13.83 7.75
CA PRO A 87 2.62 14.65 7.52
C PRO A 87 2.91 16.01 6.91
N PHE A 88 1.91 16.57 6.18
CA PHE A 88 1.88 17.98 5.79
C PHE A 88 1.14 18.81 6.82
N TYR A 89 1.38 20.13 6.85
CA TYR A 89 0.80 21.05 7.82
C TYR A 89 0.24 22.31 7.17
N VAL A 90 -0.92 22.76 7.66
CA VAL A 90 -1.47 24.11 7.40
C VAL A 90 -1.90 24.76 8.71
N ASN A 91 -1.85 26.09 8.77
CA ASN A 91 -2.17 26.87 9.98
C ASN A 91 -3.60 27.46 9.99
N SER A 92 -4.33 27.39 8.88
CA SER A 92 -5.65 28.01 8.74
C SER A 92 -6.65 27.05 8.07
N PRO A 93 -7.92 26.97 8.56
CA PRO A 93 -8.55 27.74 9.66
C PRO A 93 -8.13 27.26 11.06
N TYR A 94 -7.54 26.07 11.14
CA TYR A 94 -6.97 25.46 12.34
C TYR A 94 -5.55 24.97 12.02
N GLY A 95 -4.72 24.73 13.03
CA GLY A 95 -3.49 23.96 12.85
C GLY A 95 -3.84 22.52 12.51
N ILE A 96 -3.58 22.09 11.26
CA ILE A 96 -3.92 20.76 10.77
C ILE A 96 -2.66 20.08 10.25
N ALA A 97 -2.31 18.94 10.84
CA ALA A 97 -1.34 18.02 10.25
C ALA A 97 -2.09 16.84 9.61
N LEU A 98 -1.70 16.45 8.38
CA LEU A 98 -2.39 15.40 7.62
C LEU A 98 -1.39 14.45 6.96
N ALA A 99 -1.69 13.18 7.01
CA ALA A 99 -1.01 12.12 6.28
C ALA A 99 -2.02 11.25 5.51
N HIS A 100 -1.62 10.76 4.35
CA HIS A 100 -2.49 10.03 3.45
C HIS A 100 -1.77 8.86 2.78
N ASN A 101 -2.50 7.76 2.58
CA ASN A 101 -2.11 6.63 1.75
C ASN A 101 -3.07 6.55 0.56
N GLY A 102 -2.54 6.70 -0.65
CA GLY A 102 -3.32 6.66 -1.87
C GLY A 102 -2.74 7.52 -2.98
N ASN A 103 -3.60 8.00 -3.86
CA ASN A 103 -3.28 8.97 -4.90
C ASN A 103 -4.56 9.63 -5.45
N LEU A 104 -4.53 10.93 -5.63
CA LEU A 104 -5.58 11.68 -6.31
C LEU A 104 -5.32 11.70 -7.81
N ASP A 105 -6.26 11.20 -8.60
CA ASP A 105 -6.17 11.20 -10.06
C ASP A 105 -6.51 12.58 -10.68
N ASN A 106 -7.13 13.46 -9.91
CA ASN A 106 -7.45 14.84 -10.28
C ASN A 106 -6.62 15.91 -9.56
N SER A 107 -5.44 15.56 -9.02
CA SER A 107 -4.62 16.49 -8.23
C SER A 107 -4.19 17.75 -9.01
N GLU A 108 -3.87 17.65 -10.31
CA GLU A 108 -3.44 18.81 -11.10
C GLU A 108 -4.58 19.83 -11.34
N PRO A 109 -5.79 19.44 -11.78
CA PRO A 109 -6.92 20.38 -11.84
C PRO A 109 -7.24 21.02 -10.49
N LEU A 110 -7.19 20.25 -9.40
CA LEU A 110 -7.43 20.77 -8.05
C LEU A 110 -6.37 21.76 -7.61
N ARG A 111 -5.11 21.58 -8.01
CA ARG A 111 -4.02 22.53 -7.75
C ARG A 111 -4.28 23.89 -8.40
N GLU A 112 -4.72 23.89 -9.66
CA GLU A 112 -5.10 25.11 -10.38
C GLU A 112 -6.30 25.79 -9.73
N GLU A 113 -7.31 25.03 -9.35
CA GLU A 113 -8.51 25.52 -8.66
C GLU A 113 -8.15 26.15 -7.31
N LEU A 114 -7.34 25.49 -6.48
CA LEU A 114 -6.85 26.03 -5.21
C LEU A 114 -6.12 27.36 -5.37
N LEU A 115 -5.28 27.49 -6.40
CA LEU A 115 -4.52 28.71 -6.64
C LEU A 115 -5.44 29.87 -7.09
N ILE A 116 -6.32 29.61 -8.04
CA ILE A 116 -7.15 30.66 -8.70
C ILE A 116 -8.34 31.05 -7.85
N ASN A 117 -9.14 30.04 -7.42
CA ASN A 117 -10.41 30.24 -6.76
C ASN A 117 -10.26 30.38 -5.24
N ASP A 118 -9.51 29.46 -4.63
CA ASP A 118 -9.39 29.34 -3.19
C ASP A 118 -8.25 30.18 -2.62
N ARG A 119 -7.39 30.75 -3.50
CA ARG A 119 -6.22 31.58 -3.18
C ARG A 119 -5.25 30.88 -2.22
N ARG A 120 -5.08 29.57 -2.41
CA ARG A 120 -4.16 28.71 -1.65
C ARG A 120 -2.96 28.32 -2.52
N HIS A 121 -1.76 28.63 -2.04
CA HIS A 121 -0.53 28.22 -2.69
C HIS A 121 -0.12 26.81 -2.28
N ILE A 122 0.22 25.99 -3.26
CA ILE A 122 0.74 24.64 -3.05
C ILE A 122 2.24 24.66 -3.33
N HIS A 123 3.04 24.28 -2.36
CA HIS A 123 4.49 24.37 -2.40
C HIS A 123 5.15 23.17 -3.10
N THR A 124 4.63 21.96 -2.90
CA THR A 124 5.21 20.72 -3.42
C THR A 124 4.41 20.13 -4.59
N GLN A 125 4.90 19.05 -5.16
CA GLN A 125 4.17 18.28 -6.19
C GLN A 125 3.27 17.20 -5.59
N SER A 126 3.22 17.08 -4.25
CA SER A 126 2.45 16.07 -3.56
C SER A 126 0.94 16.32 -3.68
N ASP A 127 0.20 15.30 -4.03
CA ASP A 127 -1.26 15.25 -3.98
C ASP A 127 -1.79 15.35 -2.54
N THR A 128 -1.01 14.92 -1.56
CA THR A 128 -1.33 15.06 -0.13
C THR A 128 -1.44 16.52 0.30
N GLU A 129 -0.55 17.40 -0.21
CA GLU A 129 -0.64 18.84 0.08
C GLU A 129 -1.89 19.47 -0.58
N VAL A 130 -2.27 18.98 -1.77
CA VAL A 130 -3.52 19.37 -2.42
C VAL A 130 -4.71 18.93 -1.55
N LEU A 131 -4.76 17.66 -1.14
CA LEU A 131 -5.82 17.11 -0.30
C LEU A 131 -5.97 17.89 1.01
N LEU A 132 -4.86 18.18 1.69
CA LEU A 132 -4.84 18.97 2.93
C LEU A 132 -5.41 20.38 2.71
N ASN A 133 -5.05 21.04 1.62
CA ASN A 133 -5.53 22.38 1.33
C ASN A 133 -7.00 22.41 0.91
N ILE A 134 -7.50 21.39 0.20
CA ILE A 134 -8.94 21.20 -0.04
C ILE A 134 -9.67 21.05 1.30
N PHE A 135 -9.21 20.15 2.17
CA PHE A 135 -9.82 19.92 3.47
C PHE A 135 -9.87 21.19 4.33
N ALA A 136 -8.75 21.92 4.36
CA ALA A 136 -8.68 23.19 5.09
C ALA A 136 -9.60 24.28 4.49
N HIS A 137 -9.75 24.29 3.16
CA HIS A 137 -10.67 25.21 2.49
C HIS A 137 -12.14 24.89 2.80
N GLU A 138 -12.50 23.61 2.72
CA GLU A 138 -13.84 23.16 3.05
C GLU A 138 -14.20 23.46 4.52
N LEU A 139 -13.26 23.28 5.45
CA LEU A 139 -13.45 23.68 6.85
C LEU A 139 -13.67 25.21 7.02
N LEU A 140 -12.97 26.02 6.23
CA LEU A 140 -13.15 27.46 6.26
C LEU A 140 -14.53 27.88 5.74
N ASN A 141 -15.04 27.20 4.71
CA ASN A 141 -16.32 27.51 4.06
C ASN A 141 -17.56 27.18 4.90
N VAL A 142 -17.43 26.31 5.90
CA VAL A 142 -18.55 25.98 6.81
C VAL A 142 -18.94 27.17 7.71
N ASN A 143 -18.11 28.21 7.77
CA ASN A 143 -18.39 29.53 8.38
C ASN A 143 -18.98 29.47 9.79
N SER A 144 -18.43 28.62 10.68
CA SER A 144 -18.82 28.52 12.08
C SER A 144 -17.94 29.38 12.97
N SER A 145 -18.52 30.06 13.96
CA SER A 145 -17.78 30.86 14.95
C SER A 145 -16.97 30.01 15.96
N SER A 146 -17.22 28.71 16.00
CA SER A 146 -16.53 27.75 16.86
C SER A 146 -16.47 26.38 16.20
N PHE A 147 -15.50 25.56 16.56
CA PHE A 147 -15.38 24.19 16.08
C PHE A 147 -16.62 23.35 16.45
N LYS A 148 -17.21 22.68 15.48
CA LYS A 148 -18.30 21.72 15.67
C LYS A 148 -18.02 20.46 14.87
N VAL A 149 -18.27 19.31 15.45
CA VAL A 149 -18.09 18.00 14.81
C VAL A 149 -18.95 17.85 13.55
N SER A 150 -20.18 18.38 13.58
CA SER A 150 -21.07 18.38 12.39
C SER A 150 -20.49 19.16 11.21
N ASP A 151 -19.75 20.23 11.48
CA ASP A 151 -19.16 21.08 10.46
C ASP A 151 -17.88 20.43 9.91
N LEU A 152 -17.13 19.72 10.76
CA LEU A 152 -16.02 18.87 10.32
C LEU A 152 -16.50 17.84 9.29
N PHE A 153 -17.57 17.11 9.57
CA PHE A 153 -18.10 16.11 8.64
C PHE A 153 -18.65 16.74 7.35
N LYS A 154 -19.25 17.94 7.40
CA LYS A 154 -19.61 18.67 6.16
C LYS A 154 -18.38 19.00 5.31
N ALA A 155 -17.29 19.42 5.94
CA ALA A 155 -16.04 19.71 5.24
C ALA A 155 -15.46 18.45 4.59
N ILE A 156 -15.46 17.30 5.27
CA ILE A 156 -15.00 16.04 4.70
C ILE A 156 -15.90 15.60 3.53
N ASN A 157 -17.23 15.82 3.63
CA ASN A 157 -18.13 15.60 2.50
C ASN A 157 -17.80 16.51 1.30
N GLY A 158 -17.32 17.74 1.54
CA GLY A 158 -16.75 18.61 0.51
C GLY A 158 -15.50 18.00 -0.14
N VAL A 159 -14.60 17.41 0.65
CA VAL A 159 -13.44 16.69 0.15
C VAL A 159 -13.86 15.53 -0.77
N HIS A 160 -14.81 14.68 -0.34
CA HIS A 160 -15.31 13.56 -1.15
C HIS A 160 -15.95 14.00 -2.48
N LYS A 161 -16.53 15.20 -2.53
CA LYS A 161 -17.13 15.77 -3.77
C LYS A 161 -16.06 16.29 -4.74
N ARG A 162 -14.96 16.86 -4.24
CA ARG A 162 -13.92 17.50 -5.04
C ARG A 162 -12.82 16.54 -5.44
N CYS A 163 -12.39 15.68 -4.51
CA CYS A 163 -11.27 14.77 -4.70
C CYS A 163 -11.71 13.47 -5.37
N SER A 164 -11.02 13.09 -6.44
CA SER A 164 -11.16 11.81 -7.13
C SER A 164 -9.89 10.98 -6.96
N GLY A 165 -10.04 9.66 -6.89
CA GLY A 165 -8.94 8.72 -6.70
C GLY A 165 -9.12 7.86 -5.46
N ALA A 166 -8.01 7.36 -4.91
CA ALA A 166 -8.00 6.53 -3.71
C ALA A 166 -7.28 7.24 -2.58
N TYR A 167 -7.89 7.26 -1.41
CA TYR A 167 -7.26 7.86 -0.22
C TYR A 167 -7.79 7.28 1.09
N ALA A 168 -6.86 6.85 1.93
CA ALA A 168 -7.06 6.68 3.36
C ALA A 168 -6.28 7.78 4.08
N VAL A 169 -6.93 8.52 4.96
CA VAL A 169 -6.39 9.75 5.56
C VAL A 169 -6.43 9.67 7.07
N VAL A 170 -5.37 10.16 7.70
CA VAL A 170 -5.35 10.54 9.12
C VAL A 170 -4.93 11.99 9.24
N ALA A 171 -5.65 12.77 10.02
CA ALA A 171 -5.34 14.18 10.26
C ALA A 171 -5.50 14.54 11.74
N LEU A 172 -4.63 15.41 12.23
CA LEU A 172 -4.64 15.91 13.59
C LEU A 172 -5.02 17.38 13.57
N ILE A 173 -6.11 17.74 14.23
CA ILE A 173 -6.54 19.13 14.39
C ILE A 173 -6.11 19.58 15.78
N ALA A 174 -5.21 20.58 15.83
CA ALA A 174 -4.59 21.05 17.06
C ALA A 174 -5.63 21.44 18.13
N GLY A 175 -5.58 20.79 19.27
CA GLY A 175 -6.46 21.03 20.40
C GLY A 175 -7.87 20.43 20.30
N TYR A 176 -8.19 19.74 19.18
CA TYR A 176 -9.52 19.16 18.98
C TYR A 176 -9.50 17.63 18.92
N GLY A 177 -8.59 17.03 18.16
CA GLY A 177 -8.53 15.57 18.09
C GLY A 177 -8.01 15.02 16.77
N LEU A 178 -8.23 13.71 16.58
CA LEU A 178 -7.82 12.91 15.44
C LEU A 178 -9.01 12.71 14.48
N VAL A 179 -8.79 13.00 13.23
CA VAL A 179 -9.73 12.75 12.11
C VAL A 179 -9.18 11.59 11.29
N ALA A 180 -10.04 10.68 10.86
CA ALA A 180 -9.70 9.69 9.85
C ALA A 180 -10.86 9.50 8.88
N PHE A 181 -10.56 9.35 7.58
CA PHE A 181 -11.58 9.09 6.56
C PHE A 181 -11.02 8.28 5.40
N ARG A 182 -11.92 7.56 4.73
CA ARG A 182 -11.61 6.63 3.63
C ARG A 182 -12.34 7.08 2.37
N ASP A 183 -11.73 6.89 1.19
CA ASP A 183 -12.34 7.20 -0.10
C ASP A 183 -13.70 6.51 -0.31
N ILE A 184 -14.51 7.03 -1.22
CA ILE A 184 -15.89 6.59 -1.46
C ILE A 184 -16.01 5.16 -2.04
N HIS A 185 -14.91 4.55 -2.48
CA HIS A 185 -14.84 3.17 -2.94
C HIS A 185 -14.17 2.25 -1.92
N GLY A 186 -13.54 2.81 -0.87
CA GLY A 186 -12.77 2.05 0.10
C GLY A 186 -11.56 1.34 -0.51
N ILE A 187 -10.88 1.96 -1.50
CA ILE A 187 -9.77 1.32 -2.23
C ILE A 187 -8.59 1.08 -1.30
N ARG A 188 -8.26 2.06 -0.43
CA ARG A 188 -7.15 1.93 0.52
C ARG A 188 -7.65 1.49 1.89
N PRO A 189 -6.92 0.55 2.56
CA PRO A 189 -7.34 0.05 3.85
C PRO A 189 -7.20 1.11 4.95
N LEU A 190 -8.12 1.10 5.90
CA LEU A 190 -8.09 1.91 7.10
C LEU A 190 -8.88 1.22 8.23
N ILE A 191 -8.20 0.88 9.32
CA ILE A 191 -8.71 0.04 10.40
C ILE A 191 -8.75 0.83 11.70
N LEU A 192 -9.85 0.75 12.43
CA LEU A 192 -10.04 1.32 13.77
C LEU A 192 -9.80 0.26 14.84
N GLY A 193 -9.00 0.59 15.83
CA GLY A 193 -8.78 -0.20 17.03
C GLY A 193 -9.01 0.60 18.30
N LYS A 194 -9.20 -0.12 19.41
CA LYS A 194 -9.35 0.45 20.76
C LYS A 194 -8.59 -0.36 21.80
N LYS A 195 -8.19 0.29 22.88
CA LYS A 195 -7.56 -0.34 24.04
C LYS A 195 -8.08 0.33 25.32
N LYS A 196 -8.26 -0.42 26.41
CA LYS A 196 -8.58 0.17 27.70
C LYS A 196 -7.44 1.05 28.18
N SER A 197 -7.77 2.24 28.66
CA SER A 197 -6.86 3.20 29.27
C SER A 197 -7.28 3.53 30.69
N SER A 198 -6.54 4.40 31.37
CA SER A 198 -6.86 4.80 32.76
C SER A 198 -8.13 5.64 32.85
N THR A 199 -8.50 6.37 31.80
CA THR A 199 -9.64 7.29 31.75
C THR A 199 -10.80 6.79 30.88
N GLY A 200 -10.66 5.60 30.23
CA GLY A 200 -11.70 5.06 29.36
C GLY A 200 -11.13 4.18 28.26
N TYR A 201 -11.04 4.67 27.05
CA TYR A 201 -10.45 3.97 25.91
C TYR A 201 -9.49 4.87 25.16
N SER A 202 -8.36 4.29 24.78
CA SER A 202 -7.46 4.82 23.75
C SER A 202 -7.86 4.26 22.40
N TYR A 203 -7.66 5.03 21.33
CA TYR A 203 -8.02 4.65 19.98
C TYR A 203 -6.83 4.77 19.03
N ILE A 204 -6.80 3.86 18.08
CA ILE A 204 -5.83 3.82 16.98
C ILE A 204 -6.54 3.68 15.65
N VAL A 205 -6.02 4.34 14.63
CA VAL A 205 -6.40 4.13 13.23
C VAL A 205 -5.15 3.80 12.45
N SER A 206 -5.15 2.76 11.63
CA SER A 206 -3.96 2.32 10.89
C SER A 206 -4.31 1.74 9.52
N SER A 207 -3.31 1.70 8.64
CA SER A 207 -3.40 1.02 7.34
C SER A 207 -3.53 -0.51 7.45
N GLU A 208 -2.97 -1.12 8.51
CA GLU A 208 -3.00 -2.57 8.70
C GLU A 208 -3.21 -2.95 10.17
N SER A 209 -3.86 -4.10 10.40
CA SER A 209 -4.13 -4.62 11.75
C SER A 209 -2.88 -4.96 12.55
N VAL A 210 -1.77 -5.29 11.90
CA VAL A 210 -0.50 -5.60 12.57
C VAL A 210 0.05 -4.48 13.44
N ALA A 211 -0.29 -3.21 13.15
CA ALA A 211 0.07 -2.09 14.02
C ALA A 211 -0.78 -2.09 15.30
N LEU A 212 -2.04 -2.49 15.20
CA LEU A 212 -2.94 -2.64 16.33
C LEU A 212 -2.44 -3.77 17.24
N ASP A 213 -2.14 -4.92 16.66
CA ASP A 213 -1.67 -6.12 17.36
C ASP A 213 -0.38 -5.82 18.13
N LEU A 214 0.62 -5.19 17.48
CA LEU A 214 1.88 -4.83 18.13
C LEU A 214 1.67 -3.93 19.35
N LEU A 215 0.75 -2.95 19.24
CA LEU A 215 0.52 -1.94 20.28
C LEU A 215 -0.53 -2.36 21.32
N GLY A 216 -1.08 -3.60 21.18
CA GLY A 216 -2.04 -4.17 22.11
C GLY A 216 -3.44 -3.55 22.02
N TYR A 217 -3.84 -3.09 20.84
CA TYR A 217 -5.20 -2.64 20.55
C TYR A 217 -6.05 -3.78 19.99
N GLU A 218 -7.29 -3.87 20.43
CA GLU A 218 -8.30 -4.73 19.81
C GLU A 218 -8.80 -4.08 18.52
N THR A 219 -8.86 -4.83 17.42
CA THR A 219 -9.52 -4.39 16.19
C THR A 219 -11.01 -4.20 16.46
N VAL A 220 -11.52 -3.01 16.19
CA VAL A 220 -12.96 -2.71 16.23
C VAL A 220 -13.60 -3.09 14.91
N ARG A 221 -13.10 -2.53 13.80
CA ARG A 221 -13.54 -2.81 12.42
C ARG A 221 -12.68 -2.01 11.41
N ASP A 222 -12.82 -2.36 10.16
CA ASP A 222 -12.40 -1.50 9.05
C ASP A 222 -13.39 -0.31 8.91
N LEU A 223 -12.91 0.83 8.38
CA LEU A 223 -13.79 1.93 8.00
C LEU A 223 -14.51 1.59 6.70
N GLU A 224 -15.78 1.96 6.63
CA GLU A 224 -16.61 1.79 5.44
C GLU A 224 -16.19 2.76 4.30
N PRO A 225 -16.55 2.48 3.03
CA PRO A 225 -16.37 3.44 1.93
C PRO A 225 -17.03 4.78 2.25
N GLY A 226 -16.28 5.88 2.07
CA GLY A 226 -16.77 7.23 2.37
C GLY A 226 -17.02 7.50 3.84
N GLU A 227 -16.57 6.63 4.74
CA GLU A 227 -16.70 6.86 6.18
C GLU A 227 -15.67 7.84 6.69
N SER A 228 -16.11 8.68 7.61
CA SER A 228 -15.28 9.60 8.39
C SER A 228 -15.50 9.37 9.87
N ILE A 229 -14.42 9.36 10.64
CA ILE A 229 -14.45 9.32 12.10
C ILE A 229 -13.68 10.51 12.66
N PHE A 230 -14.14 10.98 13.80
CA PHE A 230 -13.44 11.97 14.61
C PHE A 230 -13.34 11.46 16.05
N ILE A 231 -12.15 11.43 16.59
CA ILE A 231 -11.86 11.04 17.96
C ILE A 231 -11.42 12.32 18.67
N ASP A 232 -12.25 12.83 19.57
CA ASP A 232 -11.93 14.04 20.34
C ASP A 232 -10.88 13.76 21.43
N MET A 233 -10.39 14.83 22.07
CA MET A 233 -9.35 14.71 23.10
C MET A 233 -9.83 14.01 24.37
N GLU A 234 -11.15 13.90 24.58
CA GLU A 234 -11.79 13.16 25.66
C GLU A 234 -11.99 11.66 25.34
N GLY A 235 -11.64 11.23 24.11
CA GLY A 235 -11.78 9.84 23.66
C GLY A 235 -13.18 9.48 23.19
N ASN A 236 -14.06 10.45 22.87
CA ASN A 236 -15.33 10.16 22.24
C ASN A 236 -15.16 9.97 20.73
N VAL A 237 -15.77 8.92 20.20
CA VAL A 237 -15.72 8.60 18.78
C VAL A 237 -17.02 9.04 18.09
N HIS A 238 -16.88 9.97 17.17
CA HIS A 238 -17.96 10.47 16.32
C HIS A 238 -17.76 9.90 14.90
N LYS A 239 -18.85 9.56 14.20
CA LYS A 239 -18.79 9.02 12.83
C LYS A 239 -19.82 9.65 11.91
N SER A 240 -19.49 9.65 10.62
CA SER A 240 -20.39 10.07 9.54
C SER A 240 -20.09 9.27 8.29
N LEU A 241 -21.13 8.98 7.50
CA LEU A 241 -21.02 8.38 6.18
C LEU A 241 -21.34 9.43 5.12
N TYR A 242 -20.57 9.44 4.04
CA TYR A 242 -20.85 10.29 2.87
C TYR A 242 -22.16 9.87 2.18
N SER A 243 -22.40 8.55 2.07
CA SER A 243 -23.63 7.94 1.54
C SER A 243 -23.82 6.56 2.15
N GLU A 244 -25.08 6.12 2.31
CA GLU A 244 -25.42 4.84 2.95
C GLU A 244 -25.26 3.61 2.05
N ASN A 245 -25.06 3.78 0.72
CA ASN A 245 -25.07 2.67 -0.25
C ASN A 245 -23.82 2.68 -1.16
N LEU A 246 -22.66 2.87 -0.58
CA LEU A 246 -21.41 2.76 -1.32
C LEU A 246 -20.90 1.32 -1.31
N ASP A 247 -20.54 0.79 -2.48
CA ASP A 247 -19.95 -0.53 -2.61
C ASP A 247 -18.46 -0.49 -2.23
N LEU A 248 -18.07 -1.37 -1.32
CA LEU A 248 -16.66 -1.58 -0.97
C LEU A 248 -15.94 -2.28 -2.12
N THR A 249 -14.92 -1.63 -2.67
CA THR A 249 -14.12 -2.13 -3.81
C THR A 249 -12.62 -2.00 -3.48
N PRO A 250 -12.11 -2.82 -2.56
CA PRO A 250 -10.73 -2.71 -2.08
C PRO A 250 -9.73 -3.13 -3.15
N CYS A 251 -8.53 -2.58 -3.08
CA CYS A 251 -7.46 -2.93 -3.98
C CYS A 251 -7.02 -4.38 -3.78
N ILE A 252 -7.16 -5.21 -4.81
CA ILE A 252 -6.80 -6.63 -4.73
C ILE A 252 -5.30 -6.85 -4.52
N PHE A 253 -4.46 -5.90 -4.92
CA PHE A 253 -3.01 -5.97 -4.74
C PHE A 253 -2.55 -5.84 -3.28
N GLU A 254 -3.42 -5.35 -2.38
CA GLU A 254 -3.15 -5.43 -0.94
C GLU A 254 -2.99 -6.89 -0.50
N TYR A 255 -3.85 -7.78 -0.97
CA TYR A 255 -3.82 -9.20 -0.63
C TYR A 255 -2.73 -9.97 -1.40
N VAL A 256 -2.44 -9.58 -2.63
CA VAL A 256 -1.40 -10.23 -3.46
C VAL A 256 -0.01 -9.95 -2.91
N TYR A 257 0.31 -8.68 -2.61
CA TYR A 257 1.69 -8.27 -2.38
C TYR A 257 1.92 -7.36 -1.17
N PHE A 258 1.14 -6.26 -1.03
CA PHE A 258 1.55 -5.16 -0.14
C PHE A 258 1.42 -5.47 1.33
N SER A 259 0.27 -6.00 1.73
CA SER A 259 -0.02 -6.22 3.14
C SER A 259 0.79 -7.38 3.71
N ARG A 260 1.09 -7.30 4.97
CA ARG A 260 1.73 -8.40 5.69
C ARG A 260 0.80 -9.62 5.74
N PRO A 261 1.35 -10.84 5.71
CA PRO A 261 0.52 -12.05 5.76
C PRO A 261 -0.29 -12.18 7.06
N ASP A 262 0.21 -11.61 8.15
CA ASP A 262 -0.43 -11.58 9.47
C ASP A 262 -1.48 -10.45 9.62
N SER A 263 -1.75 -9.67 8.57
CA SER A 263 -2.81 -8.66 8.58
C SER A 263 -4.19 -9.22 8.27
N ILE A 264 -5.21 -8.61 8.87
CA ILE A 264 -6.62 -8.75 8.48
C ILE A 264 -7.08 -7.39 7.95
N ILE A 265 -7.63 -7.36 6.74
CA ILE A 265 -8.08 -6.15 6.05
C ILE A 265 -9.46 -6.42 5.45
N ASP A 266 -10.41 -5.53 5.70
CA ASP A 266 -11.81 -5.66 5.25
C ASP A 266 -12.39 -7.06 5.60
N GLY A 267 -12.05 -7.57 6.80
CA GLY A 267 -12.44 -8.88 7.29
C GLY A 267 -11.73 -10.08 6.64
N ILE A 268 -10.76 -9.86 5.74
CA ILE A 268 -10.03 -10.92 5.03
C ILE A 268 -8.65 -11.11 5.64
N ASN A 269 -8.34 -12.33 6.07
CA ASN A 269 -6.99 -12.71 6.46
C ASN A 269 -6.09 -12.86 5.23
N VAL A 270 -5.01 -12.08 5.17
CA VAL A 270 -4.09 -12.01 4.01
C VAL A 270 -3.38 -13.34 3.78
N GLN A 271 -2.94 -14.03 4.85
CA GLN A 271 -2.29 -15.33 4.76
C GLN A 271 -3.20 -16.37 4.11
N GLU A 272 -4.45 -16.47 4.58
CA GLU A 272 -5.42 -17.40 4.01
C GLU A 272 -5.77 -17.07 2.55
N ALA A 273 -5.88 -15.78 2.19
CA ALA A 273 -6.08 -15.38 0.81
C ALA A 273 -4.93 -15.87 -0.08
N ARG A 274 -3.67 -15.71 0.35
CA ARG A 274 -2.47 -16.21 -0.37
C ARG A 274 -2.42 -17.74 -0.45
N MET A 275 -2.86 -18.45 0.59
CA MET A 275 -3.01 -19.92 0.53
C MET A 275 -4.01 -20.31 -0.56
N ARG A 276 -5.18 -19.66 -0.58
CA ARG A 276 -6.21 -19.91 -1.61
C ARG A 276 -5.72 -19.56 -3.03
N MET A 277 -4.96 -18.47 -3.20
CA MET A 277 -4.32 -18.13 -4.49
C MET A 277 -3.41 -19.27 -4.96
N GLY A 278 -2.56 -19.79 -4.09
CA GLY A 278 -1.69 -20.93 -4.40
C GLY A 278 -2.48 -22.18 -4.79
N LYS A 279 -3.58 -22.47 -4.07
CA LYS A 279 -4.47 -23.59 -4.40
C LYS A 279 -5.11 -23.45 -5.77
N GLN A 280 -5.61 -22.26 -6.12
CA GLN A 280 -6.22 -22.02 -7.44
C GLN A 280 -5.18 -22.12 -8.57
N LEU A 281 -4.00 -21.56 -8.38
CA LEU A 281 -2.91 -21.66 -9.36
C LEU A 281 -2.47 -23.12 -9.59
N ALA A 282 -2.42 -23.94 -8.52
CA ALA A 282 -2.16 -25.35 -8.63
C ALA A 282 -3.29 -26.09 -9.37
N ASN A 283 -4.56 -25.76 -9.12
CA ASN A 283 -5.70 -26.32 -9.85
C ASN A 283 -5.62 -25.99 -11.36
N LYS A 284 -5.20 -24.78 -11.70
CA LYS A 284 -4.95 -24.40 -13.10
C LYS A 284 -3.86 -25.26 -13.73
N ILE A 285 -2.74 -25.48 -13.04
CA ILE A 285 -1.66 -26.36 -13.52
C ILE A 285 -2.18 -27.77 -13.77
N LEU A 286 -2.96 -28.35 -12.85
CA LEU A 286 -3.55 -29.67 -13.03
C LEU A 286 -4.53 -29.74 -14.20
N ARG A 287 -5.26 -28.67 -14.47
CA ARG A 287 -6.22 -28.57 -15.57
C ARG A 287 -5.54 -28.45 -16.93
N GLU A 288 -4.49 -27.60 -17.01
CA GLU A 288 -3.86 -27.21 -18.28
C GLU A 288 -2.56 -27.97 -18.59
N TRP A 289 -1.98 -28.60 -17.58
CA TRP A 289 -0.70 -29.32 -17.68
C TRP A 289 -0.63 -30.48 -16.68
N ALA A 290 -1.56 -31.43 -16.80
CA ALA A 290 -1.70 -32.57 -15.88
C ALA A 290 -0.47 -33.50 -15.85
N ASP A 291 0.21 -33.66 -17.00
CA ASP A 291 1.41 -34.47 -17.20
C ASP A 291 2.71 -33.73 -16.91
N ASN A 292 2.69 -32.69 -16.05
CA ASN A 292 3.84 -31.91 -15.72
C ASN A 292 4.98 -32.74 -15.12
N ASP A 293 6.20 -32.43 -15.52
CA ASP A 293 7.45 -33.07 -15.07
C ASP A 293 8.18 -32.22 -14.00
N ILE A 294 7.47 -31.43 -13.20
CA ILE A 294 8.02 -30.61 -12.12
C ILE A 294 8.57 -31.53 -11.04
N ASP A 295 9.84 -31.37 -10.67
CA ASP A 295 10.51 -32.07 -9.56
C ASP A 295 10.37 -31.31 -8.25
N VAL A 296 10.47 -29.97 -8.30
CA VAL A 296 10.50 -29.12 -7.11
C VAL A 296 9.86 -27.77 -7.35
N ILE A 297 9.18 -27.24 -6.33
CA ILE A 297 8.58 -25.93 -6.29
C ILE A 297 9.42 -25.04 -5.37
N ILE A 298 9.89 -23.91 -5.91
CA ILE A 298 10.77 -22.96 -5.20
C ILE A 298 10.11 -21.57 -5.21
N PRO A 299 9.77 -21.02 -4.03
CA PRO A 299 9.25 -19.66 -3.94
C PRO A 299 10.34 -18.63 -4.19
N ILE A 300 9.96 -17.51 -4.78
CA ILE A 300 10.76 -16.29 -4.78
C ILE A 300 10.43 -15.54 -3.46
N PRO A 301 11.42 -15.39 -2.53
CA PRO A 301 11.12 -14.85 -1.22
C PRO A 301 10.79 -13.34 -1.28
N ASP A 302 9.90 -12.82 -0.42
CA ASP A 302 9.28 -13.50 0.73
C ASP A 302 7.79 -13.83 0.48
N THR A 303 7.09 -13.03 -0.36
CA THR A 303 5.62 -12.99 -0.50
C THR A 303 5.02 -14.25 -1.11
N SER A 304 5.74 -14.92 -2.00
CA SER A 304 5.25 -16.12 -2.70
C SER A 304 5.36 -17.44 -1.91
N ARG A 305 6.00 -17.43 -0.72
CA ARG A 305 6.21 -18.64 0.08
C ARG A 305 4.92 -19.38 0.39
N THR A 306 3.90 -18.64 0.83
CA THR A 306 2.60 -19.21 1.20
C THR A 306 1.91 -19.87 0.01
N ALA A 307 1.86 -19.17 -1.14
CA ALA A 307 1.26 -19.71 -2.36
C ALA A 307 2.04 -20.94 -2.85
N ALA A 308 3.37 -20.89 -2.87
CA ALA A 308 4.23 -22.00 -3.30
C ALA A 308 4.07 -23.25 -2.41
N LEU A 309 3.92 -23.06 -1.10
CA LEU A 309 3.67 -24.16 -0.15
C LEU A 309 2.33 -24.84 -0.47
N GLU A 310 1.25 -24.09 -0.63
CA GLU A 310 -0.05 -24.65 -0.98
C GLU A 310 -0.03 -25.35 -2.36
N MET A 311 0.68 -24.76 -3.32
CA MET A 311 0.89 -25.41 -4.63
C MET A 311 1.60 -26.75 -4.49
N SER A 312 2.63 -26.84 -3.63
CA SER A 312 3.39 -28.07 -3.42
C SER A 312 2.52 -29.21 -2.86
N ILE A 313 1.67 -28.87 -1.89
CA ILE A 313 0.71 -29.78 -1.29
C ILE A 313 -0.29 -30.26 -2.36
N ARG A 314 -0.87 -29.32 -3.10
CA ARG A 314 -1.92 -29.61 -4.09
C ARG A 314 -1.42 -30.41 -5.30
N LEU A 315 -0.19 -30.11 -5.76
CA LEU A 315 0.46 -30.78 -6.89
C LEU A 315 1.19 -32.07 -6.46
N ASN A 316 1.29 -32.35 -5.17
CA ASN A 316 2.08 -33.44 -4.60
C ASN A 316 3.55 -33.40 -5.09
N LYS A 317 4.16 -32.23 -5.01
CA LYS A 317 5.54 -31.95 -5.40
C LYS A 317 6.37 -31.45 -4.21
N ASN A 318 7.70 -31.59 -4.27
CA ASN A 318 8.56 -31.12 -3.20
C ASN A 318 8.58 -29.59 -3.14
N TYR A 319 8.41 -29.02 -1.93
CA TYR A 319 8.70 -27.60 -1.65
C TYR A 319 10.14 -27.46 -1.13
N ARG A 320 10.88 -26.48 -1.64
CA ARG A 320 12.24 -26.17 -1.19
C ARG A 320 12.51 -24.65 -1.20
N GLU A 321 13.18 -24.16 -0.17
CA GLU A 321 13.71 -22.79 -0.10
C GLU A 321 15.01 -22.70 -0.90
N GLY A 322 14.91 -22.68 -2.22
CA GLY A 322 16.09 -22.68 -3.12
C GLY A 322 16.75 -21.31 -3.28
N LEU A 323 16.10 -20.22 -2.86
CA LEU A 323 16.59 -18.85 -2.95
C LEU A 323 16.69 -18.23 -1.57
N ILE A 324 17.88 -17.81 -1.16
CA ILE A 324 18.11 -17.17 0.14
C ILE A 324 18.23 -15.67 -0.03
N LYS A 325 17.35 -14.93 0.65
CA LYS A 325 17.38 -13.46 0.66
C LYS A 325 18.40 -12.93 1.66
N ASN A 326 19.27 -12.03 1.21
CA ASN A 326 20.14 -11.29 2.12
C ASN A 326 19.33 -10.28 2.92
N ARG A 327 19.18 -10.51 4.23
CA ARG A 327 18.37 -9.67 5.14
C ARG A 327 19.01 -8.32 5.43
N TYR A 328 20.32 -8.16 5.20
CA TYR A 328 21.07 -6.93 5.47
C TYR A 328 21.08 -5.95 4.28
N ILE A 329 20.60 -6.39 3.12
CA ILE A 329 20.43 -5.53 1.94
C ILE A 329 18.96 -5.12 1.87
N GLY A 330 18.67 -3.88 2.23
CA GLY A 330 17.34 -3.29 2.12
C GLY A 330 16.86 -3.23 0.66
N ARG A 331 15.61 -2.78 0.44
CA ARG A 331 15.16 -2.42 -0.90
C ARG A 331 16.11 -1.34 -1.41
N THR A 332 16.90 -1.66 -2.42
CA THR A 332 17.70 -0.65 -3.12
C THR A 332 16.71 0.34 -3.74
N PHE A 333 16.72 1.57 -3.23
CA PHE A 333 16.03 2.68 -3.86
C PHE A 333 16.36 2.68 -5.36
N ILE A 334 15.39 3.07 -6.17
CA ILE A 334 15.43 3.02 -7.64
C ILE A 334 16.77 3.52 -8.13
N MET A 335 17.70 2.62 -8.37
CA MET A 335 18.96 2.95 -9.00
C MET A 335 18.68 3.10 -10.50
N GLN A 336 18.99 4.25 -11.05
CA GLN A 336 18.88 4.53 -12.47
C GLN A 336 19.83 3.64 -13.26
N GLY A 337 19.31 2.99 -14.32
CA GLY A 337 20.07 2.17 -15.27
C GLY A 337 19.87 0.66 -15.15
N GLN A 338 19.66 -0.01 -16.30
CA GLN A 338 19.42 -1.46 -16.37
C GLN A 338 20.61 -2.31 -15.84
N ALA A 339 21.85 -1.86 -16.06
CA ALA A 339 23.04 -2.58 -15.62
C ALA A 339 23.21 -2.64 -14.09
N VAL A 340 22.76 -1.58 -13.39
CA VAL A 340 22.80 -1.49 -11.93
C VAL A 340 21.69 -2.34 -11.30
N ARG A 341 20.54 -2.41 -11.94
CA ARG A 341 19.41 -3.28 -11.50
C ARG A 341 19.76 -4.77 -11.59
N LYS A 342 20.46 -5.22 -12.64
CA LYS A 342 20.93 -6.61 -12.78
C LYS A 342 21.86 -7.03 -11.64
N LYS A 343 22.83 -6.20 -11.27
CA LYS A 343 23.68 -6.46 -10.09
C LYS A 343 22.87 -6.52 -8.79
N SER A 344 21.79 -5.74 -8.68
CA SER A 344 21.00 -5.64 -7.44
C SER A 344 20.21 -6.91 -7.10
N VAL A 345 19.71 -7.67 -8.06
CA VAL A 345 19.00 -8.95 -7.81
C VAL A 345 19.97 -10.00 -7.26
N ARG A 346 21.13 -10.18 -7.90
CA ARG A 346 22.17 -11.12 -7.45
C ARG A 346 22.77 -10.77 -6.08
N HIS A 347 22.77 -9.50 -5.70
CA HIS A 347 23.18 -9.09 -4.35
C HIS A 347 22.13 -9.44 -3.29
N LYS A 348 20.85 -9.45 -3.67
CA LYS A 348 19.73 -9.70 -2.75
C LYS A 348 19.37 -11.17 -2.57
N LEU A 349 19.55 -11.96 -3.62
CA LEU A 349 19.18 -13.37 -3.66
C LEU A 349 20.38 -14.25 -4.00
N ASN A 350 20.56 -15.32 -3.24
CA ASN A 350 21.58 -16.33 -3.49
C ASN A 350 20.94 -17.71 -3.71
N PRO A 351 21.19 -18.39 -4.83
CA PRO A 351 20.63 -19.71 -5.08
C PRO A 351 21.40 -20.81 -4.32
N LEU A 352 20.68 -21.78 -3.80
CA LEU A 352 21.22 -23.01 -3.25
C LEU A 352 21.33 -24.03 -4.39
N VAL A 353 22.53 -24.24 -4.92
CA VAL A 353 22.79 -25.09 -6.10
C VAL A 353 22.20 -26.50 -5.96
N SER A 354 22.24 -27.10 -4.75
CA SER A 354 21.67 -28.42 -4.48
C SER A 354 20.17 -28.52 -4.74
N GLU A 355 19.46 -27.39 -4.67
CA GLU A 355 18.01 -27.36 -4.90
C GLU A 355 17.63 -27.20 -6.37
N PHE A 356 18.56 -26.79 -7.22
CA PHE A 356 18.37 -26.57 -8.65
C PHE A 356 18.98 -27.67 -9.53
N LYS A 357 20.19 -28.13 -9.16
CA LYS A 357 20.99 -29.01 -10.01
C LYS A 357 20.23 -30.27 -10.42
N ASP A 358 20.22 -30.54 -11.72
CA ASP A 358 19.59 -31.70 -12.36
C ASP A 358 18.09 -31.85 -12.15
N LYS A 359 17.37 -30.76 -11.80
CA LYS A 359 15.91 -30.75 -11.53
C LYS A 359 15.13 -29.90 -12.53
N ASN A 360 13.88 -30.26 -12.74
CA ASN A 360 12.87 -29.44 -13.38
C ASN A 360 12.19 -28.59 -12.29
N VAL A 361 12.48 -27.29 -12.28
CA VAL A 361 12.11 -26.38 -11.18
C VAL A 361 10.90 -25.54 -11.59
N LEU A 362 9.89 -25.45 -10.71
CA LEU A 362 8.85 -24.44 -10.80
C LEU A 362 9.16 -23.31 -9.82
N LEU A 363 9.54 -22.16 -10.36
CA LEU A 363 9.66 -20.91 -9.60
C LEU A 363 8.28 -20.31 -9.41
N VAL A 364 7.96 -19.85 -8.19
CA VAL A 364 6.66 -19.21 -7.88
C VAL A 364 6.93 -17.80 -7.38
N ASP A 365 6.30 -16.81 -8.04
CA ASP A 365 6.32 -15.41 -7.62
C ASP A 365 4.90 -14.88 -7.36
N ASP A 366 4.79 -13.78 -6.65
CA ASP A 366 3.50 -13.10 -6.44
C ASP A 366 3.01 -12.42 -7.72
N SER A 367 3.90 -11.80 -8.47
CA SER A 367 3.56 -11.05 -9.69
C SER A 367 4.77 -10.81 -10.59
N ILE A 368 4.53 -10.61 -11.90
CA ILE A 368 5.53 -10.18 -12.86
C ILE A 368 5.17 -8.79 -13.37
N VAL A 369 6.01 -7.79 -13.07
CA VAL A 369 5.77 -6.39 -13.47
C VAL A 369 6.59 -6.02 -14.70
N ARG A 370 7.90 -5.80 -14.56
CA ARG A 370 8.83 -5.45 -15.66
C ARG A 370 9.50 -6.67 -16.29
N GLY A 371 9.44 -7.83 -15.64
CA GLY A 371 10.10 -9.05 -16.06
C GLY A 371 11.62 -9.09 -15.84
N THR A 372 12.27 -7.96 -15.54
CA THR A 372 13.73 -7.92 -15.35
C THR A 372 14.18 -8.83 -14.18
N THR A 373 13.49 -8.74 -13.05
CA THR A 373 13.75 -9.59 -11.87
C THR A 373 13.50 -11.06 -12.19
N SER A 374 12.39 -11.37 -12.84
CA SER A 374 12.03 -12.75 -13.22
C SER A 374 13.05 -13.35 -14.18
N LYS A 375 13.51 -12.57 -15.17
CA LYS A 375 14.57 -12.97 -16.11
C LYS A 375 15.90 -13.30 -15.39
N GLU A 376 16.33 -12.45 -14.45
CA GLU A 376 17.54 -12.69 -13.67
C GLU A 376 17.42 -13.93 -12.76
N ILE A 377 16.24 -14.15 -12.16
CA ILE A 377 16.00 -15.32 -11.29
C ILE A 377 15.96 -16.61 -12.12
N VAL A 378 15.32 -16.60 -13.29
CA VAL A 378 15.35 -17.73 -14.24
C VAL A 378 16.80 -18.05 -14.65
N GLN A 379 17.59 -17.02 -14.98
CA GLN A 379 18.99 -17.21 -15.32
C GLN A 379 19.81 -17.77 -14.14
N MET A 380 19.58 -17.30 -12.92
CA MET A 380 20.23 -17.83 -11.71
C MET A 380 19.90 -19.32 -11.49
N ALA A 381 18.65 -19.73 -11.73
CA ALA A 381 18.25 -21.13 -11.65
C ALA A 381 18.98 -21.98 -12.71
N ARG A 382 19.09 -21.49 -13.95
CA ARG A 382 19.84 -22.15 -15.02
C ARG A 382 21.34 -22.23 -14.70
N ASP A 383 21.96 -21.14 -14.25
CA ASP A 383 23.37 -21.08 -13.83
C ASP A 383 23.65 -22.08 -12.67
N SER A 384 22.64 -22.38 -11.85
CA SER A 384 22.70 -23.35 -10.76
C SER A 384 22.44 -24.80 -11.20
N GLY A 385 22.30 -25.04 -12.51
CA GLY A 385 22.22 -26.37 -13.10
C GLY A 385 20.80 -26.96 -13.19
N ALA A 386 19.75 -26.15 -13.15
CA ALA A 386 18.39 -26.60 -13.42
C ALA A 386 18.25 -27.13 -14.85
N LYS A 387 17.60 -28.29 -15.04
CA LYS A 387 17.34 -28.88 -16.37
C LYS A 387 16.29 -28.05 -17.12
N LYS A 388 15.18 -27.75 -16.44
CA LYS A 388 14.10 -26.90 -16.93
C LYS A 388 13.71 -25.92 -15.85
N VAL A 389 13.32 -24.72 -16.27
CA VAL A 389 12.87 -23.66 -15.37
C VAL A 389 11.48 -23.20 -15.80
N TYR A 390 10.48 -23.58 -15.03
CA TYR A 390 9.12 -23.15 -15.17
C TYR A 390 8.85 -21.98 -14.23
N PHE A 391 7.92 -21.12 -14.59
CA PHE A 391 7.58 -19.96 -13.80
C PHE A 391 6.05 -19.86 -13.58
N ALA A 392 5.63 -19.62 -12.36
CA ALA A 392 4.22 -19.40 -12.02
C ALA A 392 4.06 -18.07 -11.29
N SER A 393 3.10 -17.27 -11.70
CA SER A 393 2.70 -16.02 -11.05
C SER A 393 1.38 -16.20 -10.33
N ALA A 394 1.34 -15.88 -9.02
CA ALA A 394 0.12 -15.93 -8.22
C ALA A 394 -0.88 -14.81 -8.57
N SER A 395 -0.47 -13.85 -9.38
CA SER A 395 -1.34 -12.83 -9.98
C SER A 395 -1.51 -13.04 -11.49
N PRO A 396 -2.60 -12.50 -12.07
CA PRO A 396 -2.75 -12.34 -13.52
C PRO A 396 -1.68 -11.45 -14.14
N PRO A 397 -1.54 -11.42 -15.49
CA PRO A 397 -0.63 -10.49 -16.16
C PRO A 397 -0.97 -9.03 -15.86
N ILE A 398 0.01 -8.27 -15.37
CA ILE A 398 -0.12 -6.83 -15.13
C ILE A 398 0.09 -6.09 -16.45
N ARG A 399 -0.97 -5.47 -16.97
CA ARG A 399 -1.02 -4.87 -18.30
C ARG A 399 -1.19 -3.36 -18.31
N PHE A 400 -1.69 -2.80 -17.20
CA PHE A 400 -2.05 -1.38 -17.09
C PHE A 400 -1.43 -0.75 -15.86
N PRO A 401 -1.11 0.56 -15.91
CA PRO A 401 -0.56 1.26 -14.74
C PRO A 401 -1.62 1.36 -13.63
N ASN A 402 -1.17 1.38 -12.38
CA ASN A 402 -2.01 1.75 -11.26
C ASN A 402 -2.05 3.28 -11.12
N ILE A 403 -3.21 3.82 -10.77
CA ILE A 403 -3.43 5.25 -10.53
C ILE A 403 -3.87 5.55 -9.08
N TYR A 404 -3.99 4.53 -8.25
CA TYR A 404 -4.53 4.59 -6.89
C TYR A 404 -3.45 4.47 -5.80
N GLY A 405 -2.22 4.87 -6.11
CA GLY A 405 -1.12 4.96 -5.13
C GLY A 405 -0.14 3.79 -5.11
N ILE A 406 -0.22 2.86 -6.09
CA ILE A 406 0.83 1.88 -6.32
C ILE A 406 1.81 2.46 -7.35
N ASP A 407 3.09 2.56 -6.98
CA ASP A 407 4.12 2.89 -7.96
C ASP A 407 4.34 1.71 -8.90
N MET A 408 3.70 1.79 -10.06
CA MET A 408 3.93 0.87 -11.18
C MET A 408 4.68 1.60 -12.30
N PRO A 409 5.48 0.89 -13.09
CA PRO A 409 6.17 1.47 -14.22
C PRO A 409 5.20 2.04 -15.27
N SER A 410 5.74 2.77 -16.25
CA SER A 410 4.96 3.23 -17.40
C SER A 410 4.33 2.03 -18.13
N LYS A 411 3.25 2.26 -18.85
CA LYS A 411 2.55 1.19 -19.58
C LYS A 411 3.50 0.40 -20.50
N ASN A 412 4.46 1.09 -21.12
CA ASN A 412 5.43 0.49 -22.04
C ASN A 412 6.50 -0.37 -21.30
N ASP A 413 6.74 -0.12 -20.02
CA ASP A 413 7.68 -0.88 -19.20
C ASP A 413 7.04 -2.13 -18.57
N LEU A 414 5.72 -2.30 -18.66
CA LEU A 414 5.02 -3.49 -18.20
C LEU A 414 5.25 -4.63 -19.19
N ILE A 415 5.88 -5.72 -18.74
CA ILE A 415 6.26 -6.82 -19.63
C ILE A 415 5.07 -7.45 -20.36
N ALA A 416 3.90 -7.52 -19.70
CA ALA A 416 2.69 -8.12 -20.26
C ALA A 416 1.84 -7.15 -21.09
N ASN A 417 2.24 -5.87 -21.21
CA ASN A 417 1.53 -4.93 -22.05
C ASN A 417 1.72 -5.27 -23.53
N GLY A 418 0.61 -5.53 -24.23
CA GLY A 418 0.62 -5.89 -25.66
C GLY A 418 1.22 -7.26 -25.97
N ARG A 419 1.58 -8.07 -24.97
CA ARG A 419 2.15 -9.41 -25.13
C ARG A 419 1.23 -10.50 -24.60
N ASN A 420 1.25 -11.65 -25.26
CA ASN A 420 0.63 -12.87 -24.76
C ASN A 420 1.57 -13.61 -23.78
N THR A 421 1.05 -14.66 -23.13
CA THR A 421 1.80 -15.41 -22.12
C THR A 421 3.06 -16.08 -22.70
N GLN A 422 3.01 -16.55 -23.94
CA GLN A 422 4.15 -17.20 -24.59
C GLN A 422 5.28 -16.18 -24.86
N GLU A 423 4.95 -15.00 -25.34
CA GLU A 423 5.92 -13.93 -25.60
C GLU A 423 6.59 -13.46 -24.30
N VAL A 424 5.82 -13.38 -23.19
CA VAL A 424 6.39 -13.07 -21.86
C VAL A 424 7.28 -14.19 -21.36
N CYS A 425 6.87 -15.45 -21.58
CA CYS A 425 7.67 -16.64 -21.23
C CYS A 425 9.04 -16.61 -21.90
N GLU A 426 9.06 -16.34 -23.20
CA GLU A 426 10.30 -16.23 -24.01
C GLU A 426 11.17 -15.06 -23.52
N GLU A 427 10.57 -13.90 -23.21
CA GLU A 427 11.31 -12.72 -22.73
C GLU A 427 11.98 -12.95 -21.37
N ILE A 428 11.32 -13.64 -20.43
CA ILE A 428 11.95 -14.01 -19.13
C ILE A 428 12.87 -15.22 -19.23
N GLY A 429 12.88 -15.95 -20.34
CA GLY A 429 13.72 -17.11 -20.59
C GLY A 429 13.30 -18.39 -19.87
N ALA A 430 12.03 -18.50 -19.47
CA ALA A 430 11.46 -19.71 -18.86
C ALA A 430 11.03 -20.74 -19.92
N ASP A 431 11.01 -22.03 -19.57
CA ASP A 431 10.53 -23.10 -20.45
C ASP A 431 9.00 -23.13 -20.51
N LYS A 432 8.32 -22.67 -19.46
CA LYS A 432 6.87 -22.49 -19.41
C LYS A 432 6.52 -21.42 -18.38
N LEU A 433 5.52 -20.60 -18.69
CA LEU A 433 4.96 -19.59 -17.80
C LEU A 433 3.48 -19.86 -17.58
N ILE A 434 3.06 -19.82 -16.33
CA ILE A 434 1.67 -19.95 -15.91
C ILE A 434 1.29 -18.71 -15.08
N TYR A 435 0.30 -17.96 -15.52
CA TYR A 435 -0.32 -16.90 -14.75
C TYR A 435 -1.59 -17.39 -14.07
N GLN A 436 -1.90 -16.82 -12.91
CA GLN A 436 -3.22 -16.94 -12.31
C GLN A 436 -4.29 -16.38 -13.20
N ASP A 437 -5.49 -16.97 -13.20
CA ASP A 437 -6.67 -16.39 -13.82
C ASP A 437 -7.27 -15.31 -12.92
N LEU A 438 -7.84 -14.24 -13.50
CA LEU A 438 -8.39 -13.13 -12.72
C LEU A 438 -9.57 -13.59 -11.84
N ASP A 439 -10.45 -14.40 -12.38
CA ASP A 439 -11.62 -14.91 -11.66
C ASP A 439 -11.19 -15.80 -10.49
N ASP A 440 -10.14 -16.61 -10.66
CA ASP A 440 -9.56 -17.46 -9.63
C ASP A 440 -8.89 -16.61 -8.53
N LEU A 441 -8.22 -15.51 -8.90
CA LEU A 441 -7.65 -14.55 -7.95
C LEU A 441 -8.75 -13.87 -7.13
N VAL A 442 -9.77 -13.33 -7.79
CA VAL A 442 -10.92 -12.68 -7.14
C VAL A 442 -11.61 -13.67 -6.19
N TYR A 443 -11.88 -14.89 -6.66
CA TYR A 443 -12.46 -15.94 -5.82
C TYR A 443 -11.60 -16.24 -4.58
N ALA A 444 -10.28 -16.35 -4.72
CA ALA A 444 -9.37 -16.66 -3.63
C ALA A 444 -9.39 -15.58 -2.53
N VAL A 445 -9.55 -14.31 -2.90
CA VAL A 445 -9.64 -13.20 -1.95
C VAL A 445 -11.05 -13.11 -1.36
N GLN A 446 -12.08 -13.09 -2.21
CA GLN A 446 -13.49 -12.94 -1.84
C GLN A 446 -13.99 -14.04 -0.88
N ALA A 447 -13.43 -15.24 -0.99
CA ALA A 447 -13.77 -16.34 -0.08
C ALA A 447 -13.50 -16.03 1.41
N GLY A 448 -12.71 -15.01 1.72
CA GLY A 448 -12.50 -14.52 3.08
C GLY A 448 -13.61 -13.60 3.58
N ASN A 449 -14.28 -12.88 2.68
CA ASN A 449 -15.43 -12.03 2.98
C ASN A 449 -16.36 -11.93 1.75
N GLN A 450 -17.46 -12.65 1.78
CA GLN A 450 -18.41 -12.71 0.66
C GLN A 450 -19.31 -11.47 0.52
N GLU A 451 -19.27 -10.55 1.48
CA GLU A 451 -20.00 -9.27 1.38
C GLU A 451 -19.36 -8.32 0.36
N ILE A 452 -18.05 -8.49 0.10
CA ILE A 452 -17.32 -7.71 -0.91
C ILE A 452 -17.70 -8.24 -2.29
N LYS A 453 -18.40 -7.42 -3.07
CA LYS A 453 -18.91 -7.82 -4.39
C LYS A 453 -17.87 -7.69 -5.51
N SER A 454 -16.94 -6.76 -5.38
CA SER A 454 -15.93 -6.44 -6.39
C SER A 454 -14.63 -5.96 -5.77
N PHE A 455 -13.55 -6.03 -6.55
CA PHE A 455 -12.23 -5.55 -6.18
C PHE A 455 -11.70 -4.56 -7.22
N GLU A 456 -10.87 -3.62 -6.80
CA GLU A 456 -10.09 -2.80 -7.71
C GLU A 456 -9.03 -3.69 -8.38
N THR A 457 -9.18 -3.88 -9.71
CA THR A 457 -8.38 -4.80 -10.53
C THR A 457 -7.85 -4.12 -11.81
N SER A 458 -7.82 -2.79 -11.84
CA SER A 458 -7.47 -2.00 -13.03
C SER A 458 -6.12 -2.36 -13.65
N VAL A 459 -5.15 -2.76 -12.83
CA VAL A 459 -3.82 -3.18 -13.32
C VAL A 459 -3.86 -4.41 -14.24
N PHE A 460 -4.90 -5.23 -14.15
CA PHE A 460 -5.13 -6.38 -15.00
C PHE A 460 -6.09 -6.06 -16.15
N THR A 461 -7.15 -5.29 -15.86
CA THR A 461 -8.31 -5.09 -16.77
C THR A 461 -8.27 -3.79 -17.55
N GLY A 462 -7.57 -2.75 -17.05
CA GLY A 462 -7.63 -1.39 -17.58
C GLY A 462 -8.93 -0.66 -17.26
N LYS A 463 -9.80 -1.23 -16.43
CA LYS A 463 -11.05 -0.59 -15.98
C LYS A 463 -10.81 0.08 -14.64
N TYR A 464 -10.82 1.40 -14.64
CA TYR A 464 -10.64 2.22 -13.44
C TYR A 464 -11.99 2.54 -12.81
N LEU A 465 -12.02 2.71 -11.48
CA LEU A 465 -13.25 3.05 -10.73
C LEU A 465 -13.62 4.52 -10.87
N THR A 466 -12.65 5.36 -11.16
CA THR A 466 -12.82 6.81 -11.35
C THR A 466 -12.67 7.17 -12.82
N GLU A 467 -13.28 8.28 -13.23
CA GLU A 467 -13.14 8.81 -14.59
C GLU A 467 -11.77 9.44 -14.77
N VAL A 468 -10.91 8.81 -15.56
CA VAL A 468 -9.54 9.27 -15.80
C VAL A 468 -9.37 9.68 -17.26
N SER A 469 -8.86 10.91 -17.48
CA SER A 469 -8.64 11.42 -18.83
C SER A 469 -7.38 10.82 -19.49
N ASP A 470 -7.37 10.73 -20.83
CA ASP A 470 -6.16 10.36 -21.58
C ASP A 470 -4.97 11.29 -21.29
N LYS A 471 -5.26 12.55 -21.00
CA LYS A 471 -4.25 13.55 -20.60
C LYS A 471 -3.52 13.13 -19.31
N TYR A 472 -4.25 12.59 -18.32
CA TYR A 472 -3.64 12.10 -17.08
C TYR A 472 -2.59 11.01 -17.36
N PHE A 473 -2.91 10.03 -18.22
CA PHE A 473 -1.97 8.97 -18.58
C PHE A 473 -0.74 9.50 -19.33
N GLN A 474 -0.93 10.45 -20.24
CA GLN A 474 0.18 11.10 -20.95
C GLN A 474 1.11 11.87 -19.99
N ASP A 475 0.54 12.59 -19.03
CA ASP A 475 1.32 13.36 -18.06
C ASP A 475 2.01 12.41 -17.04
N LEU A 476 1.36 11.30 -16.66
CA LEU A 476 1.97 10.25 -15.85
C LEU A 476 3.19 9.62 -16.55
N GLU A 477 3.10 9.35 -17.85
CA GLU A 477 4.22 8.83 -18.65
C GLU A 477 5.36 9.84 -18.74
N LYS A 478 5.08 11.13 -19.00
CA LYS A 478 6.10 12.19 -19.03
C LYS A 478 6.84 12.33 -17.71
N LYS A 479 6.11 12.36 -16.59
CA LYS A 479 6.69 12.42 -15.23
C LYS A 479 7.62 11.25 -14.94
N ARG A 480 7.30 10.05 -15.43
CA ARG A 480 8.11 8.82 -15.23
C ARG A 480 9.34 8.75 -16.15
N HIS A 481 9.33 9.40 -17.30
CA HIS A 481 10.50 9.46 -18.20
C HIS A 481 11.48 10.60 -17.82
N SER A 482 11.03 11.59 -17.06
CA SER A 482 11.89 12.71 -16.60
C SER A 482 12.62 12.40 -15.27
N THR A 483 12.36 11.27 -14.66
CA THR A 483 13.03 10.74 -13.47
C THR A 483 13.90 9.54 -13.83
#